data_6e765ebb9d6adc2ae5451dc00486eb20
#
_entry.id   6e765ebb9d6adc2ae5451dc00486eb20
#
_cell.length_a   1.000
_cell.length_b   1.000
_cell.length_c   1.000
_cell.angle_alpha   90.00
_cell.angle_beta   90.00
_cell.angle_gamma   90.00
#
_symmetry.space_group_name_H-M   'P 1'
#
loop_
_entity.id
_entity.type
_entity.pdbx_description
1 polymer ?
#
loop_
_entity_poly.entity_id
_entity_poly.type
_entity_poly.pdbx_seq_one_letter_code
_entity_poly.pdbx_strand_id
1 'polypeptide(L)'
;MKKIRVIIIASLLLIAIAIAVVCVTRKTTLLDDMLYANEPDIENSITIKAKEIHTYMEENHYGYCTYDNRCNHDGNCGLNATFELSKTGYHNTCCATYVSWVLQEAGYLTKQEHIDNYLNGANNLIRYLTKKGWKEINKKDIQPGDILCYNGHIAIYGGRGRQYDAGSKEYVNKEAPCKISWGMNTEKILRAPDL
;
A
#
# COMPACT_ATOMS: atom_id res chain seq x y z
N MET A 1 36.46 -38.92 -10.71
CA MET A 1 35.07 -39.43 -10.56
C MET A 1 34.38 -38.94 -9.26
N LYS A 2 34.97 -38.92 -8.07
CA LYS A 2 34.32 -38.44 -6.81
C LYS A 2 33.87 -36.98 -6.88
N LYS A 3 34.67 -36.04 -7.40
CA LYS A 3 34.32 -34.62 -7.50
C LYS A 3 33.10 -34.33 -8.38
N ILE A 4 32.95 -35.05 -9.49
CA ILE A 4 31.80 -34.90 -10.41
C ILE A 4 30.51 -35.35 -9.73
N ARG A 5 30.53 -36.45 -8.98
CA ARG A 5 29.36 -36.95 -8.24
C ARG A 5 28.90 -35.94 -7.16
N VAL A 6 29.84 -35.30 -6.46
CA VAL A 6 29.51 -34.29 -5.44
C VAL A 6 28.83 -33.07 -6.09
N ILE A 7 29.32 -32.61 -7.25
CA ILE A 7 28.73 -31.48 -7.99
C ILE A 7 27.32 -31.82 -8.46
N ILE A 8 27.11 -33.00 -9.00
CA ILE A 8 25.77 -33.44 -9.45
C ILE A 8 24.77 -33.50 -8.28
N ILE A 9 25.19 -34.06 -7.13
CA ILE A 9 24.32 -34.13 -5.96
C ILE A 9 23.99 -32.73 -5.43
N ALA A 10 24.96 -31.83 -5.35
CA ALA A 10 24.73 -30.44 -4.92
C ALA A 10 23.76 -29.71 -5.85
N SER A 11 23.90 -29.88 -7.17
CA SER A 11 23.00 -29.27 -8.16
C SER A 11 21.57 -29.81 -8.06
N LEU A 12 21.39 -31.12 -7.87
CA LEU A 12 20.07 -31.72 -7.67
C LEU A 12 19.40 -31.25 -6.39
N LEU A 13 20.18 -31.05 -5.31
CA LEU A 13 19.67 -30.52 -4.03
C LEU A 13 19.20 -29.08 -4.19
N LEU A 14 19.95 -28.24 -4.88
CA LEU A 14 19.57 -26.85 -5.17
C LEU A 14 18.28 -26.77 -6.01
N ILE A 15 18.15 -27.62 -7.01
CA ILE A 15 16.92 -27.70 -7.83
C ILE A 15 15.74 -28.16 -6.99
N ALA A 16 15.90 -29.14 -6.13
CA ALA A 16 14.84 -29.62 -5.23
C ALA A 16 14.40 -28.53 -4.24
N ILE A 17 15.34 -27.75 -3.68
CA ILE A 17 15.05 -26.60 -2.80
C ILE A 17 14.29 -25.52 -3.58
N ALA A 18 14.73 -25.18 -4.80
CA ALA A 18 14.04 -24.19 -5.62
C ALA A 18 12.61 -24.62 -5.98
N ILE A 19 12.38 -25.87 -6.32
CA ILE A 19 11.04 -26.42 -6.57
C ILE A 19 10.18 -26.35 -5.30
N ALA A 20 10.73 -26.73 -4.14
CA ALA A 20 10.01 -26.67 -2.88
C ALA A 20 9.60 -25.23 -2.51
N VAL A 21 10.48 -24.24 -2.69
CA VAL A 21 10.18 -22.83 -2.48
C VAL A 21 9.07 -22.37 -3.42
N VAL A 22 9.12 -22.71 -4.72
CA VAL A 22 8.08 -22.35 -5.68
C VAL A 22 6.74 -23.01 -5.34
N CYS A 23 6.74 -24.25 -4.90
CA CYS A 23 5.52 -24.94 -4.48
C CYS A 23 4.90 -24.33 -3.22
N VAL A 24 5.72 -23.94 -2.24
CA VAL A 24 5.25 -23.27 -1.02
C VAL A 24 4.68 -21.91 -1.33
N THR A 25 5.37 -21.10 -2.15
CA THR A 25 4.88 -19.77 -2.55
C THR A 25 3.59 -19.84 -3.37
N ARG A 26 3.46 -20.79 -4.30
CA ARG A 26 2.22 -21.02 -5.05
C ARG A 26 1.06 -21.47 -4.16
N LYS A 27 1.34 -22.33 -3.18
CA LYS A 27 0.30 -22.81 -2.25
C LYS A 27 -0.20 -21.69 -1.34
N THR A 28 0.67 -20.79 -0.87
CA THR A 28 0.25 -19.62 -0.08
C THR A 28 -0.59 -18.64 -0.92
N THR A 29 -0.21 -18.35 -2.16
CA THR A 29 -1.01 -17.48 -3.05
C THR A 29 -2.38 -18.07 -3.37
N LEU A 30 -2.48 -19.36 -3.63
CA LEU A 30 -3.76 -20.03 -3.88
C LEU A 30 -4.66 -20.04 -2.64
N LEU A 31 -4.09 -20.24 -1.46
CA LEU A 31 -4.82 -20.19 -0.20
C LEU A 31 -5.35 -18.77 0.09
N ASP A 32 -4.53 -17.75 -0.14
CA ASP A 32 -4.94 -16.35 0.00
C ASP A 32 -6.04 -16.00 -1.02
N ASP A 33 -5.90 -16.41 -2.28
CA ASP A 33 -6.92 -16.20 -3.31
C ASP A 33 -8.25 -16.94 -2.96
N MET A 34 -8.19 -18.11 -2.33
CA MET A 34 -9.38 -18.85 -1.85
C MET A 34 -10.01 -18.21 -0.61
N LEU A 35 -9.20 -17.70 0.33
CA LEU A 35 -9.69 -17.05 1.55
C LEU A 35 -10.50 -15.79 1.23
N TYR A 36 -10.10 -15.03 0.22
CA TYR A 36 -10.72 -13.77 -0.15
C TYR A 36 -11.67 -13.87 -1.35
N ALA A 37 -11.78 -15.03 -2.01
CA ALA A 37 -12.66 -15.22 -3.18
C ALA A 37 -14.15 -14.97 -2.88
N ASN A 38 -14.57 -15.24 -1.63
CA ASN A 38 -15.94 -15.08 -1.17
C ASN A 38 -16.16 -13.79 -0.36
N GLU A 39 -15.17 -12.92 -0.25
CA GLU A 39 -15.31 -11.64 0.42
C GLU A 39 -16.29 -10.76 -0.37
N PRO A 40 -17.34 -10.21 0.28
CA PRO A 40 -18.30 -9.36 -0.42
C PRO A 40 -17.62 -8.10 -0.97
N ASP A 41 -18.10 -7.64 -2.11
CA ASP A 41 -17.67 -6.38 -2.72
C ASP A 41 -18.36 -5.23 -1.97
N ILE A 42 -17.83 -4.89 -0.79
CA ILE A 42 -18.36 -3.80 0.02
C ILE A 42 -17.66 -2.52 -0.43
N GLU A 43 -18.40 -1.64 -1.09
CA GLU A 43 -17.96 -0.28 -1.35
C GLU A 43 -18.40 0.64 -0.20
N ASN A 44 -17.49 1.43 0.32
CA ASN A 44 -17.72 2.50 1.27
C ASN A 44 -17.06 3.79 0.78
N SER A 45 -17.29 4.92 1.47
CA SER A 45 -16.75 6.21 1.05
C SER A 45 -15.22 6.19 0.86
N ILE A 46 -14.49 5.46 1.70
CA ILE A 46 -13.02 5.37 1.61
C ILE A 46 -12.60 4.59 0.35
N THR A 47 -13.19 3.42 0.08
CA THR A 47 -12.82 2.60 -1.09
C THR A 47 -13.22 3.23 -2.41
N ILE A 48 -14.38 3.90 -2.44
CA ILE A 48 -14.83 4.67 -3.62
C ILE A 48 -13.81 5.76 -3.93
N LYS A 49 -13.45 6.58 -2.94
CA LYS A 49 -12.47 7.67 -3.12
C LYS A 49 -11.06 7.15 -3.41
N ALA A 50 -10.67 6.03 -2.82
CA ALA A 50 -9.39 5.40 -3.12
C ALA A 50 -9.27 5.03 -4.60
N LYS A 51 -10.31 4.42 -5.17
CA LYS A 51 -10.37 4.06 -6.59
C LYS A 51 -10.38 5.30 -7.49
N GLU A 52 -11.23 6.29 -7.20
CA GLU A 52 -11.33 7.54 -7.97
C GLU A 52 -9.98 8.27 -8.03
N ILE A 53 -9.35 8.48 -6.87
CA ILE A 53 -8.06 9.19 -6.77
C ILE A 53 -6.94 8.39 -7.43
N HIS A 54 -6.93 7.07 -7.27
CA HIS A 54 -5.93 6.22 -7.93
C HIS A 54 -6.03 6.35 -9.46
N THR A 55 -7.24 6.27 -10.02
CA THR A 55 -7.48 6.46 -11.45
C THR A 55 -7.05 7.85 -11.92
N TYR A 56 -7.41 8.90 -11.15
CA TYR A 56 -6.98 10.26 -11.45
C TYR A 56 -5.46 10.41 -11.47
N MET A 57 -4.76 9.79 -10.52
CA MET A 57 -3.30 9.82 -10.45
C MET A 57 -2.64 9.10 -11.63
N GLU A 58 -3.21 7.98 -12.09
CA GLU A 58 -2.72 7.28 -13.29
C GLU A 58 -2.90 8.13 -14.54
N GLU A 59 -4.09 8.70 -14.75
CA GLU A 59 -4.40 9.55 -15.91
C GLU A 59 -3.55 10.82 -15.96
N ASN A 60 -3.16 11.36 -14.81
CA ASN A 60 -2.36 12.57 -14.68
C ASN A 60 -0.88 12.32 -14.40
N HIS A 61 -0.41 11.07 -14.59
CA HIS A 61 1.00 10.70 -14.52
C HIS A 61 1.71 11.08 -13.21
N TYR A 62 1.03 10.84 -12.07
CA TYR A 62 1.63 11.08 -10.76
C TYR A 62 2.86 10.22 -10.52
N GLY A 63 3.96 10.83 -10.08
CA GLY A 63 5.17 10.16 -9.65
C GLY A 63 5.14 9.84 -8.16
N TYR A 64 5.94 8.86 -7.75
CA TYR A 64 6.16 8.56 -6.34
C TYR A 64 7.39 9.30 -5.82
N CYS A 65 7.23 9.97 -4.69
CA CYS A 65 8.31 10.71 -4.06
C CYS A 65 8.47 10.35 -2.58
N THR A 66 9.73 10.11 -2.20
CA THR A 66 10.14 9.91 -0.82
C THR A 66 11.27 10.88 -0.47
N TYR A 67 11.68 10.92 0.81
CA TYR A 67 12.79 11.75 1.29
C TYR A 67 14.15 11.47 0.65
N ASP A 68 14.32 10.32 0.03
CA ASP A 68 15.61 9.82 -0.44
C ASP A 68 15.92 10.17 -1.90
N ASN A 69 15.41 11.29 -2.40
CA ASN A 69 15.76 11.89 -3.67
C ASN A 69 15.44 11.07 -4.94
N ARG A 70 14.42 10.23 -4.91
CA ARG A 70 14.05 9.41 -6.07
C ARG A 70 13.06 10.05 -7.04
N CYS A 71 12.75 11.31 -6.87
CA CYS A 71 11.88 12.06 -7.77
C CYS A 71 12.59 13.32 -8.31
N ASN A 72 11.99 13.92 -9.35
CA ASN A 72 12.38 15.27 -9.78
C ASN A 72 11.94 16.26 -8.69
N HIS A 73 12.84 16.62 -7.79
CA HIS A 73 12.59 17.53 -6.68
C HIS A 73 12.19 18.93 -7.17
N ASP A 74 10.91 19.12 -7.38
CA ASP A 74 10.32 20.38 -7.79
C ASP A 74 9.71 21.18 -6.63
N GLY A 75 9.99 20.78 -5.40
CA GLY A 75 9.46 21.38 -4.17
C GLY A 75 8.21 20.70 -3.59
N ASN A 76 7.60 19.74 -4.30
CA ASN A 76 6.43 18.99 -3.85
C ASN A 76 6.75 17.53 -3.51
N CYS A 77 7.92 17.27 -2.98
CA CYS A 77 8.42 15.94 -2.67
C CYS A 77 8.43 15.67 -1.16
N GLY A 78 8.35 14.40 -0.78
CA GLY A 78 8.48 13.98 0.61
C GLY A 78 7.43 14.65 1.51
N LEU A 79 7.87 15.42 2.52
CA LEU A 79 6.96 16.15 3.43
C LEU A 79 6.15 17.24 2.75
N ASN A 80 6.61 17.73 1.60
CA ASN A 80 5.92 18.75 0.81
C ASN A 80 5.09 18.15 -0.32
N ALA A 81 5.00 16.82 -0.43
CA ALA A 81 4.12 16.16 -1.38
C ALA A 81 2.69 16.63 -1.11
N THR A 82 2.11 17.33 -2.09
CA THR A 82 0.76 17.88 -2.04
C THR A 82 -0.05 17.32 -3.21
N PHE A 83 -1.35 17.56 -3.20
CA PHE A 83 -2.23 17.21 -4.32
C PHE A 83 -2.17 18.23 -5.45
N GLU A 84 -1.43 19.31 -5.26
CA GLU A 84 -1.33 20.41 -6.21
C GLU A 84 -0.23 20.15 -7.23
N LEU A 85 -0.41 20.64 -8.45
CA LEU A 85 0.61 20.68 -9.47
C LEU A 85 1.86 21.37 -8.94
N SER A 86 3.00 20.73 -9.15
CA SER A 86 4.28 21.37 -8.94
C SER A 86 4.47 22.57 -9.86
N LYS A 87 5.40 23.47 -9.52
CA LYS A 87 5.78 24.61 -10.37
C LYS A 87 6.30 24.19 -11.75
N THR A 88 6.74 22.95 -11.91
CA THR A 88 7.25 22.37 -13.16
C THR A 88 6.21 21.56 -13.92
N GLY A 89 4.98 21.47 -13.41
CA GLY A 89 3.90 20.68 -14.01
C GLY A 89 3.92 19.18 -13.69
N TYR A 90 4.84 18.74 -12.81
CA TYR A 90 4.87 17.36 -12.33
C TYR A 90 4.03 17.18 -11.07
N HIS A 91 3.32 16.08 -10.99
CA HIS A 91 2.57 15.66 -9.82
C HIS A 91 3.37 14.62 -9.06
N ASN A 92 3.58 14.84 -7.77
CA ASN A 92 4.28 13.90 -6.91
C ASN A 92 3.42 13.55 -5.69
N THR A 93 3.41 12.28 -5.33
CA THR A 93 2.72 11.75 -4.16
C THR A 93 3.61 10.78 -3.39
N CYS A 94 3.20 10.43 -2.19
CA CYS A 94 3.75 9.31 -1.42
C CYS A 94 2.59 8.51 -0.80
N CYS A 95 2.89 7.38 -0.20
CA CYS A 95 1.87 6.51 0.39
C CYS A 95 0.97 7.26 1.39
N ALA A 96 1.56 8.06 2.28
CA ALA A 96 0.79 8.80 3.29
C ALA A 96 0.00 9.97 2.69
N THR A 97 0.55 10.68 1.70
CA THR A 97 -0.16 11.75 1.01
C THR A 97 -1.36 11.21 0.26
N TYR A 98 -1.20 10.08 -0.44
CA TYR A 98 -2.30 9.40 -1.12
C TYR A 98 -3.41 9.00 -0.14
N VAL A 99 -3.09 8.27 0.93
CA VAL A 99 -4.08 7.86 1.94
C VAL A 99 -4.73 9.08 2.59
N SER A 100 -3.95 10.12 2.94
CA SER A 100 -4.49 11.35 3.51
C SER A 100 -5.45 12.06 2.55
N TRP A 101 -5.17 12.09 1.25
CA TRP A 101 -6.07 12.65 0.25
C TRP A 101 -7.38 11.87 0.18
N VAL A 102 -7.30 10.55 0.08
CA VAL A 102 -8.50 9.69 0.11
C VAL A 102 -9.35 9.98 1.34
N LEU A 103 -8.74 10.06 2.52
CA LEU A 103 -9.45 10.34 3.76
C LEU A 103 -10.04 11.75 3.83
N GLN A 104 -9.43 12.74 3.14
CA GLN A 104 -10.01 14.08 3.01
C GLN A 104 -11.26 14.04 2.13
N GLU A 105 -11.20 13.43 0.96
CA GLU A 105 -12.33 13.32 0.03
C GLU A 105 -13.46 12.43 0.57
N ALA A 106 -13.13 11.48 1.45
CA ALA A 106 -14.10 10.63 2.16
C ALA A 106 -14.68 11.29 3.44
N GLY A 107 -14.21 12.49 3.81
CA GLY A 107 -14.73 13.26 4.95
C GLY A 107 -14.12 12.92 6.32
N TYR A 108 -13.07 12.12 6.38
CA TYR A 108 -12.39 11.73 7.63
C TYR A 108 -11.29 12.67 8.09
N LEU A 109 -10.73 13.44 7.16
CA LEU A 109 -9.71 14.46 7.41
C LEU A 109 -10.09 15.77 6.73
N THR A 110 -9.50 16.85 7.19
CA THR A 110 -9.51 18.14 6.49
C THR A 110 -8.12 18.43 5.92
N LYS A 111 -8.05 19.31 4.90
CA LYS A 111 -6.77 19.80 4.37
C LYS A 111 -5.94 20.48 5.46
N GLN A 112 -6.61 21.21 6.37
CA GLN A 112 -5.94 21.90 7.47
C GLN A 112 -5.31 20.91 8.45
N GLU A 113 -6.04 19.84 8.84
CA GLU A 113 -5.48 18.79 9.69
C GLU A 113 -4.24 18.12 9.06
N HIS A 114 -4.27 17.90 7.74
CA HIS A 114 -3.13 17.35 7.01
C HIS A 114 -1.90 18.26 7.12
N ILE A 115 -2.07 19.56 6.90
CA ILE A 115 -0.99 20.55 6.95
C ILE A 115 -0.43 20.69 8.37
N ASP A 116 -1.31 20.91 9.35
CA ASP A 116 -0.91 21.20 10.74
C ASP A 116 -0.21 20.04 11.43
N ASN A 117 -0.49 18.82 10.99
CA ASN A 117 0.06 17.60 11.60
C ASN A 117 1.10 16.89 10.72
N TYR A 118 1.50 17.48 9.59
CA TYR A 118 2.49 16.90 8.67
C TYR A 118 2.15 15.45 8.28
N LEU A 119 0.91 15.21 7.81
CA LEU A 119 0.37 13.87 7.57
C LEU A 119 0.88 13.20 6.28
N ASN A 120 1.83 13.76 5.59
CA ASN A 120 2.58 13.17 4.47
C ASN A 120 3.65 12.14 4.90
N GLY A 121 3.83 11.91 6.20
CA GLY A 121 4.64 10.80 6.71
C GLY A 121 3.77 9.67 7.25
N ALA A 122 4.00 8.42 6.85
CA ALA A 122 3.19 7.26 7.25
C ALA A 122 3.01 7.17 8.78
N ASN A 123 4.11 7.27 9.54
CA ASN A 123 4.07 7.22 11.00
C ASN A 123 3.29 8.40 11.63
N ASN A 124 3.34 9.58 11.02
CA ASN A 124 2.57 10.74 11.48
C ASN A 124 1.07 10.50 11.27
N LEU A 125 0.70 10.04 10.07
CA LEU A 125 -0.70 9.75 9.74
C LEU A 125 -1.26 8.65 10.63
N ILE A 126 -0.56 7.52 10.80
CA ILE A 126 -0.97 6.42 11.68
C ILE A 126 -1.21 6.93 13.11
N ARG A 127 -0.26 7.68 13.67
CA ARG A 127 -0.38 8.25 15.01
C ARG A 127 -1.55 9.22 15.13
N TYR A 128 -1.77 10.04 14.10
CA TYR A 128 -2.88 10.99 14.05
C TYR A 128 -4.23 10.28 14.03
N LEU A 129 -4.41 9.29 13.15
CA LEU A 129 -5.64 8.51 13.06
C LEU A 129 -5.96 7.80 14.37
N THR A 130 -4.96 7.19 15.01
CA THR A 130 -5.13 6.58 16.34
C THR A 130 -5.62 7.59 17.39
N LYS A 131 -5.05 8.81 17.42
CA LYS A 131 -5.52 9.89 18.31
C LYS A 131 -6.94 10.37 17.98
N LYS A 132 -7.33 10.30 16.71
CA LYS A 132 -8.66 10.67 16.21
C LYS A 132 -9.72 9.59 16.50
N GLY A 133 -9.35 8.50 17.15
CA GLY A 133 -10.27 7.44 17.59
C GLY A 133 -10.40 6.25 16.64
N TRP A 134 -9.54 6.17 15.62
CA TRP A 134 -9.47 4.98 14.79
C TRP A 134 -9.00 3.79 15.62
N LYS A 135 -9.68 2.65 15.47
CA LYS A 135 -9.47 1.46 16.29
C LYS A 135 -8.57 0.47 15.59
N GLU A 136 -7.62 -0.09 16.33
CA GLU A 136 -6.85 -1.23 15.87
C GLU A 136 -7.74 -2.47 15.85
N ILE A 137 -7.72 -3.21 14.73
CA ILE A 137 -8.49 -4.43 14.54
C ILE A 137 -7.59 -5.61 14.20
N ASN A 138 -8.09 -6.83 14.41
CA ASN A 138 -7.40 -8.03 14.01
C ASN A 138 -7.48 -8.25 12.50
N LYS A 139 -6.45 -8.88 11.92
CA LYS A 139 -6.41 -9.22 10.49
C LYS A 139 -7.60 -10.06 10.02
N LYS A 140 -8.13 -10.95 10.86
CA LYS A 140 -9.31 -11.80 10.55
C LYS A 140 -10.61 -11.00 10.39
N ASP A 141 -10.65 -9.80 10.97
CA ASP A 141 -11.82 -8.93 10.99
C ASP A 141 -11.70 -7.78 9.98
N ILE A 142 -10.70 -7.86 9.08
CA ILE A 142 -10.43 -6.82 8.07
C ILE A 142 -11.61 -6.64 7.11
N GLN A 143 -11.89 -5.40 6.74
CA GLN A 143 -12.89 -5.08 5.72
C GLN A 143 -12.42 -3.93 4.81
N PRO A 144 -12.98 -3.81 3.59
CA PRO A 144 -12.66 -2.72 2.69
C PRO A 144 -12.76 -1.34 3.36
N GLY A 145 -11.77 -0.47 3.11
CA GLY A 145 -11.66 0.84 3.75
C GLY A 145 -10.77 0.89 5.00
N ASP A 146 -10.41 -0.27 5.56
CA ASP A 146 -9.44 -0.32 6.65
C ASP A 146 -8.04 0.15 6.18
N ILE A 147 -7.32 0.81 7.09
CA ILE A 147 -5.98 1.31 6.81
C ILE A 147 -4.94 0.28 7.23
N LEU A 148 -4.14 -0.15 6.27
CA LEU A 148 -3.02 -1.07 6.45
C LEU A 148 -1.76 -0.29 6.82
N CYS A 149 -1.20 -0.54 7.99
CA CYS A 149 -0.02 0.12 8.51
C CYS A 149 1.18 -0.83 8.46
N TYR A 150 2.21 -0.43 7.73
CA TYR A 150 3.47 -1.14 7.59
C TYR A 150 4.62 -0.31 8.15
N ASN A 151 5.77 -0.91 8.33
CA ASN A 151 6.97 -0.17 8.69
C ASN A 151 7.36 0.80 7.54
N GLY A 152 7.12 2.08 7.76
CA GLY A 152 7.41 3.14 6.79
C GLY A 152 6.47 3.22 5.58
N HIS A 153 5.35 2.47 5.58
CA HIS A 153 4.37 2.50 4.50
C HIS A 153 2.94 2.42 5.03
N ILE A 154 1.98 2.91 4.26
CA ILE A 154 0.55 2.91 4.59
C ILE A 154 -0.27 2.71 3.32
N ALA A 155 -1.36 1.96 3.43
CA ALA A 155 -2.26 1.66 2.32
C ALA A 155 -3.71 1.56 2.80
N ILE A 156 -4.65 1.45 1.86
CA ILE A 156 -6.08 1.22 2.13
C ILE A 156 -6.43 -0.18 1.65
N TYR A 157 -7.08 -0.97 2.51
CA TYR A 157 -7.57 -2.28 2.11
C TYR A 157 -8.74 -2.13 1.13
N GLY A 158 -8.59 -2.73 -0.05
CA GLY A 158 -9.56 -2.68 -1.13
C GLY A 158 -10.50 -3.88 -1.22
N GLY A 159 -10.40 -4.84 -0.27
CA GLY A 159 -11.11 -6.11 -0.35
C GLY A 159 -10.37 -7.18 -1.18
N ARG A 160 -10.77 -8.44 -1.00
CA ARG A 160 -10.26 -9.60 -1.76
C ARG A 160 -8.73 -9.72 -1.78
N GLY A 161 -8.08 -9.44 -0.64
CA GLY A 161 -6.62 -9.48 -0.53
C GLY A 161 -5.89 -8.42 -1.34
N ARG A 162 -6.53 -7.30 -1.69
CA ARG A 162 -5.96 -6.21 -2.47
C ARG A 162 -5.88 -4.92 -1.66
N GLN A 163 -5.02 -4.01 -2.10
CA GLN A 163 -4.87 -2.69 -1.47
C GLN A 163 -4.76 -1.60 -2.52
N TYR A 164 -5.16 -0.40 -2.13
CA TYR A 164 -4.85 0.85 -2.82
C TYR A 164 -3.68 1.51 -2.13
N ASP A 165 -2.61 1.76 -2.84
CA ASP A 165 -1.44 2.44 -2.32
C ASP A 165 -0.69 3.26 -3.36
N ALA A 166 0.18 4.14 -2.89
CA ALA A 166 1.23 4.75 -3.67
C ALA A 166 2.56 4.20 -3.15
N GLY A 167 3.18 3.26 -3.84
CA GLY A 167 4.26 2.46 -3.26
C GLY A 167 5.61 2.44 -3.99
N SER A 168 5.75 2.97 -5.21
CA SER A 168 7.02 2.93 -5.93
C SER A 168 7.05 3.84 -7.15
N LYS A 169 8.23 3.99 -7.78
CA LYS A 169 8.39 4.71 -9.06
C LYS A 169 7.50 4.18 -10.19
N GLU A 170 7.15 2.90 -10.12
CA GLU A 170 6.31 2.21 -11.11
C GLU A 170 4.83 2.29 -10.74
N TYR A 171 4.50 3.03 -9.70
CA TYR A 171 3.16 3.19 -9.18
C TYR A 171 2.16 3.61 -10.26
N VAL A 172 2.54 4.56 -11.08
CA VAL A 172 1.70 5.11 -12.18
C VAL A 172 1.23 4.03 -13.17
N ASN A 173 1.96 2.93 -13.27
CA ASN A 173 1.68 1.84 -14.21
C ASN A 173 1.03 0.61 -13.54
N LYS A 174 0.63 0.71 -12.28
CA LYS A 174 -0.01 -0.40 -11.57
C LYS A 174 -1.52 -0.30 -11.63
N GLU A 175 -2.16 -1.39 -11.99
CA GLU A 175 -3.61 -1.51 -11.89
C GLU A 175 -4.05 -1.41 -10.42
N ALA A 176 -5.03 -0.58 -10.14
CA ALA A 176 -5.66 -0.51 -8.83
C ALA A 176 -6.86 -1.48 -8.75
N PRO A 177 -7.11 -2.09 -7.60
CA PRO A 177 -6.26 -2.16 -6.41
C PRO A 177 -5.06 -3.12 -6.60
N CYS A 178 -3.91 -2.78 -6.04
CA CYS A 178 -2.74 -3.65 -6.08
C CYS A 178 -2.96 -4.90 -5.23
N LYS A 179 -2.37 -6.04 -5.62
CA LYS A 179 -2.43 -7.26 -4.81
C LYS A 179 -1.63 -7.06 -3.52
N ILE A 180 -2.23 -7.37 -2.36
CA ILE A 180 -1.54 -7.32 -1.08
C ILE A 180 -0.53 -8.46 -1.01
N SER A 181 0.70 -8.13 -0.66
CA SER A 181 1.67 -9.11 -0.19
C SER A 181 1.55 -9.23 1.32
N TRP A 182 0.79 -10.21 1.81
CA TRP A 182 0.66 -10.49 3.25
C TRP A 182 1.95 -10.93 3.95
N GLY A 183 3.01 -11.17 3.18
CA GLY A 183 4.36 -11.40 3.71
C GLY A 183 5.09 -10.10 4.09
N MET A 184 4.58 -8.94 3.70
CA MET A 184 5.06 -7.66 4.24
C MET A 184 4.46 -7.51 5.64
N ASN A 185 5.31 -7.25 6.64
CA ASN A 185 4.94 -7.11 8.04
C ASN A 185 3.94 -5.97 8.24
N THR A 186 2.65 -6.26 8.13
CA THR A 186 1.61 -5.33 8.55
C THR A 186 1.70 -5.21 10.06
N GLU A 187 2.08 -4.04 10.56
CA GLU A 187 2.25 -3.82 12.00
C GLU A 187 0.91 -3.71 12.69
N LYS A 188 -0.05 -3.05 12.06
CA LYS A 188 -1.43 -2.90 12.55
C LYS A 188 -2.40 -2.58 11.42
N ILE A 189 -3.68 -2.74 11.70
CA ILE A 189 -4.78 -2.36 10.82
C ILE A 189 -5.68 -1.41 11.61
N LEU A 190 -6.01 -0.26 11.02
CA LEU A 190 -6.86 0.75 11.66
C LEU A 190 -8.19 0.87 10.93
N ARG A 191 -9.27 0.91 11.69
CA ARG A 191 -10.64 1.13 11.21
C ARG A 191 -11.19 2.44 11.68
N ALA A 192 -11.90 3.14 10.80
CA ALA A 192 -12.64 4.34 11.14
C ALA A 192 -13.71 4.07 12.20
N PRO A 193 -14.07 5.04 13.06
CA PRO A 193 -15.03 4.83 14.15
C PRO A 193 -16.44 4.46 13.70
N ASP A 194 -16.81 4.79 12.47
CA ASP A 194 -18.14 4.65 11.87
C ASP A 194 -18.21 3.64 10.70
N LEU A 195 -17.15 2.86 10.52
CA LEU A 195 -17.05 1.81 9.50
C LEU A 195 -17.45 0.44 10.02
#